data_62f2e15e8d4b02858a194b2814a1766b
#
_entry.id   62f2e15e8d4b02858a194b2814a1766b
#
_cell.length_a   1.000
_cell.length_b   1.000
_cell.length_c   1.000
_cell.angle_alpha   90.00
_cell.angle_beta   90.00
_cell.angle_gamma   90.00
#
_symmetry.space_group_name_H-M   'P 1'
#
loop_
_entity.id
_entity.type
_entity.pdbx_description
1 polymer ?
#
loop_
_entity_poly.entity_id
_entity_poly.type
_entity_poly.pdbx_seq_one_letter_code
_entity_poly.pdbx_strand_id
1 'polypeptide(L)'
;MIALEARAGMATLEARGLAYTRDGQQILSRVSVSVHPGERLAVTGPSGSGKTSLLTLLAGLDTPSSGEVYIDGIRLTGVAGPGQGVALVLQGYGLVSLLTAAENIEVALRAAGRAPSEAAAAAREALGQVGLGAHADHLVEELSGGQQQRTAVARALALRPRLLIADEPTAELDPASRAITLTRLFEVATGDGALVLATHDPEVAARCDRILDLRPAAGDDG
;
A
#
# COMPACT_ATOMS: atom_id res chain seq x y z
N MET A 1 -26.04 -13.18 -3.43
CA MET A 1 -26.31 -12.24 -4.54
C MET A 1 -26.60 -10.82 -4.02
N ILE A 2 -27.34 -10.62 -2.93
CA ILE A 2 -27.68 -9.29 -2.38
C ILE A 2 -26.46 -8.50 -1.85
N ALA A 3 -25.37 -9.17 -1.42
CA ALA A 3 -24.19 -8.50 -0.87
C ALA A 3 -23.27 -7.86 -1.94
N LEU A 4 -23.37 -8.26 -3.22
CA LEU A 4 -22.54 -7.71 -4.30
C LEU A 4 -23.12 -6.41 -4.88
N GLU A 5 -24.44 -6.31 -4.99
CA GLU A 5 -25.10 -5.11 -5.53
C GLU A 5 -25.07 -3.91 -4.58
N ALA A 6 -25.08 -4.15 -3.26
CA ALA A 6 -24.97 -3.07 -2.27
C ALA A 6 -23.56 -2.41 -2.21
N ARG A 7 -22.54 -3.03 -2.85
CA ARG A 7 -21.16 -2.51 -2.90
C ARG A 7 -20.88 -1.63 -4.12
N ALA A 8 -21.71 -1.69 -5.16
CA ALA A 8 -21.60 -0.84 -6.32
C ALA A 8 -21.97 0.61 -5.93
N GLY A 9 -20.97 1.42 -5.63
CA GLY A 9 -21.09 2.82 -5.21
C GLY A 9 -20.54 3.14 -3.82
N MET A 10 -20.22 2.13 -3.00
CA MET A 10 -19.57 2.32 -1.71
C MET A 10 -18.05 2.44 -1.90
N ALA A 11 -17.42 3.42 -1.23
CA ALA A 11 -15.97 3.57 -1.26
C ALA A 11 -15.29 2.33 -0.63
N THR A 12 -14.24 1.83 -1.28
CA THR A 12 -13.37 0.78 -0.73
C THR A 12 -12.60 1.30 0.49
N LEU A 13 -12.21 2.59 0.46
CA LEU A 13 -11.56 3.30 1.56
C LEU A 13 -12.22 4.68 1.70
N GLU A 14 -12.51 5.08 2.92
CA GLU A 14 -12.97 6.42 3.24
C GLU A 14 -12.29 6.95 4.50
N ALA A 15 -11.70 8.12 4.40
CA ALA A 15 -11.14 8.88 5.52
C ALA A 15 -11.96 10.16 5.72
N ARG A 16 -12.38 10.43 6.95
CA ARG A 16 -13.23 11.56 7.30
C ARG A 16 -12.55 12.46 8.32
N GLY A 17 -12.15 13.66 7.91
CA GLY A 17 -11.63 14.70 8.79
C GLY A 17 -10.39 14.29 9.58
N LEU A 18 -9.48 13.52 8.99
CA LEU A 18 -8.27 13.06 9.67
C LEU A 18 -7.38 14.24 10.04
N ALA A 19 -7.10 14.39 11.34
CA ALA A 19 -6.02 15.21 11.84
C ALA A 19 -4.98 14.33 12.54
N TYR A 20 -3.74 14.72 12.45
CA TYR A 20 -2.64 13.98 13.08
C TYR A 20 -1.60 14.92 13.62
N THR A 21 -1.30 14.76 14.91
CA THR A 21 -0.28 15.51 15.63
C THR A 21 0.75 14.53 16.17
N ARG A 22 2.02 14.80 15.94
CA ARG A 22 3.13 14.00 16.44
C ARG A 22 4.15 14.92 17.10
N ASP A 23 4.56 14.58 18.32
CA ASP A 23 5.55 15.37 19.12
C ASP A 23 5.16 16.86 19.23
N GLY A 24 3.86 17.15 19.37
CA GLY A 24 3.31 18.51 19.46
C GLY A 24 3.19 19.24 18.13
N GLN A 25 3.67 18.68 17.03
CA GLN A 25 3.56 19.26 15.69
C GLN A 25 2.38 18.67 14.92
N GLN A 26 1.53 19.55 14.36
CA GLN A 26 0.44 19.14 13.48
C GLN A 26 1.00 18.73 12.12
N ILE A 27 0.83 17.45 11.79
CA ILE A 27 1.29 16.85 10.51
C ILE A 27 0.16 16.90 9.46
N LEU A 28 -1.08 16.57 9.88
CA LEU A 28 -2.25 16.58 9.00
C LEU A 28 -3.37 17.37 9.66
N SER A 29 -4.07 18.18 8.85
CA SER A 29 -5.20 18.98 9.29
C SER A 29 -6.45 18.65 8.47
N ARG A 30 -7.41 17.92 9.08
CA ARG A 30 -8.75 17.62 8.54
C ARG A 30 -8.77 17.05 7.12
N VAL A 31 -7.87 16.10 6.81
CA VAL A 31 -7.85 15.43 5.51
C VAL A 31 -9.06 14.51 5.39
N SER A 32 -9.82 14.67 4.31
CA SER A 32 -10.91 13.76 3.95
C SER A 32 -10.68 13.27 2.53
N VAL A 33 -10.78 11.96 2.32
CA VAL A 33 -10.59 11.32 1.02
C VAL A 33 -11.38 10.01 0.96
N SER A 34 -11.92 9.71 -0.20
CA SER A 34 -12.53 8.42 -0.52
C SER A 34 -11.84 7.81 -1.73
N VAL A 35 -11.77 6.47 -1.77
CA VAL A 35 -11.25 5.71 -2.92
C VAL A 35 -12.26 4.63 -3.26
N HIS A 36 -12.63 4.55 -4.54
CA HIS A 36 -13.66 3.66 -5.02
C HIS A 36 -13.08 2.41 -5.71
N PRO A 37 -13.87 1.35 -5.90
CA PRO A 37 -13.45 0.20 -6.70
C PRO A 37 -12.97 0.63 -8.09
N GLY A 38 -11.85 0.06 -8.54
CA GLY A 38 -11.22 0.41 -9.83
C GLY A 38 -10.37 1.68 -9.80
N GLU A 39 -10.35 2.43 -8.69
CA GLU A 39 -9.68 3.74 -8.61
C GLU A 39 -8.22 3.62 -8.17
N ARG A 40 -7.37 4.41 -8.80
CA ARG A 40 -5.98 4.68 -8.42
C ARG A 40 -5.87 6.11 -7.91
N LEU A 41 -5.60 6.27 -6.64
CA LEU A 41 -5.36 7.56 -6.00
C LEU A 41 -3.86 7.77 -5.79
N ALA A 42 -3.29 8.82 -6.37
CA ALA A 42 -1.96 9.30 -6.01
C ALA A 42 -2.05 10.28 -4.84
N VAL A 43 -1.17 10.12 -3.86
CA VAL A 43 -0.93 11.09 -2.79
C VAL A 43 0.40 11.76 -3.07
N THR A 44 0.36 13.06 -3.36
CA THR A 44 1.55 13.86 -3.70
C THR A 44 1.80 14.94 -2.65
N GLY A 45 2.92 15.61 -2.75
CA GLY A 45 3.32 16.70 -1.87
C GLY A 45 4.81 16.72 -1.60
N PRO A 46 5.37 17.82 -1.09
CA PRO A 46 6.79 17.93 -0.76
C PRO A 46 7.22 16.93 0.32
N SER A 47 8.52 16.77 0.50
CA SER A 47 9.04 16.00 1.65
C SER A 47 8.54 16.64 2.95
N GLY A 48 8.10 15.80 3.90
CA GLY A 48 7.54 16.27 5.18
C GLY A 48 6.07 16.71 5.13
N SER A 49 5.38 16.64 3.98
CA SER A 49 3.96 17.03 3.90
C SER A 49 2.99 16.05 4.58
N GLY A 50 3.46 14.95 5.14
CA GLY A 50 2.64 13.97 5.84
C GLY A 50 2.12 12.81 4.97
N LYS A 51 2.65 12.57 3.77
CA LYS A 51 2.24 11.44 2.91
C LYS A 51 2.31 10.10 3.63
N THR A 52 3.49 9.75 4.16
CA THR A 52 3.68 8.52 4.94
C THR A 52 2.73 8.47 6.14
N SER A 53 2.57 9.59 6.86
CA SER A 53 1.65 9.67 8.00
C SER A 53 0.20 9.45 7.58
N LEU A 54 -0.22 10.00 6.44
CA LEU A 54 -1.56 9.72 5.91
C LEU A 54 -1.71 8.24 5.60
N LEU A 55 -0.77 7.62 4.89
CA LEU A 55 -0.84 6.21 4.54
C LEU A 55 -0.84 5.29 5.77
N THR A 56 -0.05 5.60 6.81
CA THR A 56 -0.05 4.83 8.06
C THR A 56 -1.38 4.94 8.81
N LEU A 57 -2.02 6.10 8.79
CA LEU A 57 -3.37 6.27 9.36
C LEU A 57 -4.42 5.51 8.54
N LEU A 58 -4.38 5.57 7.21
CA LEU A 58 -5.30 4.84 6.33
C LEU A 58 -5.17 3.32 6.50
N ALA A 59 -3.98 2.86 6.86
CA ALA A 59 -3.69 1.46 7.16
C ALA A 59 -3.98 1.06 8.61
N GLY A 60 -4.33 2.00 9.48
CA GLY A 60 -4.52 1.77 10.92
C GLY A 60 -3.25 1.39 11.67
N LEU A 61 -2.07 1.68 11.10
CA LEU A 61 -0.77 1.48 11.76
C LEU A 61 -0.50 2.56 12.80
N ASP A 62 -1.22 3.68 12.71
CA ASP A 62 -1.19 4.74 13.68
C ASP A 62 -2.61 5.24 13.95
N THR A 63 -2.79 5.99 15.03
CA THR A 63 -4.11 6.49 15.46
C THR A 63 -4.22 7.98 15.16
N PRO A 64 -5.23 8.43 14.42
CA PRO A 64 -5.43 9.85 14.17
C PRO A 64 -5.77 10.59 15.47
N SER A 65 -5.33 11.84 15.60
CA SER A 65 -5.73 12.73 16.71
C SER A 65 -7.22 13.06 16.66
N SER A 66 -7.81 13.09 15.46
CA SER A 66 -9.26 13.16 15.23
C SER A 66 -9.60 12.66 13.84
N GLY A 67 -10.88 12.36 13.61
CA GLY A 67 -11.37 11.78 12.37
C GLY A 67 -11.40 10.26 12.41
N GLU A 68 -11.83 9.64 11.32
CA GLU A 68 -12.08 8.21 11.24
C GLU A 68 -11.72 7.66 9.87
N VAL A 69 -11.34 6.38 9.83
CA VAL A 69 -11.10 5.63 8.59
C VAL A 69 -12.10 4.49 8.51
N TYR A 70 -12.60 4.24 7.31
CA TYR A 70 -13.51 3.14 7.01
C TYR A 70 -12.98 2.35 5.83
N ILE A 71 -13.09 1.01 5.91
CA ILE A 71 -12.81 0.09 4.81
C ILE A 71 -14.10 -0.67 4.52
N ASP A 72 -14.58 -0.62 3.28
CA ASP A 72 -15.87 -1.19 2.88
C ASP A 72 -17.03 -0.76 3.80
N GLY A 73 -17.03 0.49 4.24
CA GLY A 73 -18.03 1.05 5.15
C GLY A 73 -17.90 0.61 6.61
N ILE A 74 -16.92 -0.21 6.95
CA ILE A 74 -16.65 -0.65 8.32
C ILE A 74 -15.54 0.24 8.90
N ARG A 75 -15.81 0.84 10.07
CA ARG A 75 -14.81 1.66 10.77
C ARG A 75 -13.58 0.83 11.12
N LEU A 76 -12.42 1.33 10.74
CA LEU A 76 -11.14 0.72 11.06
C LEU A 76 -10.79 0.99 12.53
N THR A 77 -10.59 -0.07 13.32
CA THR A 77 -10.26 0.01 14.76
C THR A 77 -8.92 -0.63 15.09
N GLY A 78 -8.07 -0.84 14.12
CA GLY A 78 -6.75 -1.44 14.25
C GLY A 78 -6.07 -1.55 12.90
N VAL A 79 -4.98 -2.28 12.84
CA VAL A 79 -4.20 -2.44 11.60
C VAL A 79 -5.03 -3.17 10.55
N ALA A 80 -5.17 -2.54 9.38
CA ALA A 80 -5.77 -3.18 8.22
C ALA A 80 -4.86 -4.31 7.70
N GLY A 81 -5.47 -5.38 7.23
CA GLY A 81 -4.69 -6.54 6.80
C GLY A 81 -5.43 -7.47 5.85
N PRO A 82 -4.85 -8.64 5.57
CA PRO A 82 -5.40 -9.59 4.59
C PRO A 82 -6.83 -10.03 4.89
N GLY A 83 -7.22 -10.11 6.17
CA GLY A 83 -8.60 -10.43 6.57
C GLY A 83 -9.64 -9.41 6.13
N GLN A 84 -9.23 -8.16 5.85
CA GLN A 84 -10.06 -7.10 5.30
C GLN A 84 -9.79 -6.87 3.80
N GLY A 85 -8.98 -7.72 3.17
CA GLY A 85 -8.58 -7.57 1.78
C GLY A 85 -7.60 -6.41 1.54
N VAL A 86 -6.84 -6.01 2.56
CA VAL A 86 -5.87 -4.91 2.48
C VAL A 86 -4.45 -5.44 2.48
N ALA A 87 -3.60 -4.90 1.61
CA ALA A 87 -2.16 -5.11 1.64
C ALA A 87 -1.41 -3.79 1.64
N LEU A 88 -0.19 -3.83 2.19
CA LEU A 88 0.64 -2.65 2.42
C LEU A 88 2.03 -2.84 1.81
N VAL A 89 2.52 -1.80 1.14
CA VAL A 89 3.92 -1.63 0.78
C VAL A 89 4.40 -0.33 1.43
N LEU A 90 5.15 -0.45 2.51
CA LEU A 90 5.61 0.69 3.29
C LEU A 90 7.06 1.04 2.96
N GLN A 91 7.44 2.28 3.21
CA GLN A 91 8.83 2.70 3.22
C GLN A 91 9.62 1.85 4.24
N GLY A 92 10.77 1.28 3.83
CA GLY A 92 11.52 0.33 4.66
C GLY A 92 11.08 -1.13 4.52
N TYR A 93 10.21 -1.43 3.56
CA TYR A 93 9.82 -2.76 3.05
C TYR A 93 9.13 -3.70 4.04
N GLY A 94 9.44 -3.67 5.34
CA GLY A 94 8.91 -4.56 6.37
C GLY A 94 9.17 -6.04 6.07
N LEU A 95 10.33 -6.35 5.50
CA LEU A 95 10.80 -7.70 5.26
C LEU A 95 11.57 -8.23 6.48
N VAL A 96 11.49 -9.54 6.71
CA VAL A 96 12.27 -10.22 7.72
C VAL A 96 13.61 -10.61 7.12
N SER A 97 14.71 -10.02 7.61
CA SER A 97 16.06 -10.17 7.03
C SER A 97 16.58 -11.61 7.03
N LEU A 98 16.21 -12.40 8.05
CA LEU A 98 16.63 -13.79 8.21
C LEU A 98 15.83 -14.79 7.36
N LEU A 99 14.83 -14.32 6.63
CA LEU A 99 14.06 -15.14 5.70
C LEU A 99 14.48 -14.86 4.26
N THR A 100 14.31 -15.85 3.39
CA THR A 100 14.47 -15.68 1.95
C THR A 100 13.39 -14.78 1.37
N ALA A 101 13.56 -14.32 0.12
CA ALA A 101 12.54 -13.57 -0.60
C ALA A 101 11.21 -14.36 -0.67
N ALA A 102 11.27 -15.64 -0.98
CA ALA A 102 10.09 -16.51 -1.07
C ALA A 102 9.44 -16.70 0.30
N GLU A 103 10.20 -16.96 1.36
CA GLU A 103 9.67 -17.15 2.71
C GLU A 103 8.99 -15.91 3.26
N ASN A 104 9.48 -14.69 2.96
CA ASN A 104 8.81 -13.45 3.32
C ASN A 104 7.40 -13.33 2.73
N ILE A 105 7.19 -13.85 1.53
CA ILE A 105 5.87 -13.87 0.88
C ILE A 105 5.04 -15.03 1.43
N GLU A 106 5.65 -16.19 1.58
CA GLU A 106 5.00 -17.41 2.07
C GLU A 106 4.39 -17.20 3.47
N VAL A 107 5.14 -16.56 4.40
CA VAL A 107 4.65 -16.24 5.75
C VAL A 107 3.39 -15.37 5.68
N ALA A 108 3.35 -14.37 4.82
CA ALA A 108 2.18 -13.50 4.66
C ALA A 108 0.97 -14.28 4.11
N LEU A 109 1.18 -15.16 3.13
CA LEU A 109 0.13 -15.99 2.54
C LEU A 109 -0.42 -17.01 3.55
N ARG A 110 0.43 -17.61 4.37
CA ARG A 110 0.04 -18.54 5.43
C ARG A 110 -0.73 -17.83 6.53
N ALA A 111 -0.31 -16.63 6.92
CA ALA A 111 -1.06 -15.79 7.86
C ALA A 111 -2.45 -15.40 7.32
N ALA A 112 -2.59 -15.32 5.98
CA ALA A 112 -3.88 -15.13 5.30
C ALA A 112 -4.69 -16.43 5.13
N GLY A 113 -4.23 -17.57 5.70
CA GLY A 113 -4.96 -18.84 5.72
C GLY A 113 -4.67 -19.78 4.55
N ARG A 114 -3.66 -19.52 3.69
CA ARG A 114 -3.30 -20.45 2.60
C ARG A 114 -2.56 -21.67 3.14
N ALA A 115 -2.80 -22.82 2.50
CA ALA A 115 -2.07 -24.03 2.78
C ALA A 115 -0.57 -23.88 2.43
N PRO A 116 0.36 -24.55 3.16
CA PRO A 116 1.80 -24.35 2.96
C PRO A 116 2.28 -24.55 1.52
N SER A 117 1.83 -25.61 0.85
CA SER A 117 2.22 -25.90 -0.54
C SER A 117 1.72 -24.86 -1.55
N GLU A 118 0.51 -24.34 -1.33
CA GLU A 118 -0.06 -23.29 -2.16
C GLU A 118 0.65 -21.95 -1.91
N ALA A 119 0.99 -21.65 -0.65
CA ALA A 119 1.72 -20.46 -0.28
C ALA A 119 3.11 -20.42 -0.91
N ALA A 120 3.85 -21.54 -0.86
CA ALA A 120 5.17 -21.66 -1.47
C ALA A 120 5.13 -21.48 -3.00
N ALA A 121 4.16 -22.10 -3.68
CA ALA A 121 4.00 -21.95 -5.13
C ALA A 121 3.65 -20.51 -5.52
N ALA A 122 2.67 -19.90 -4.81
CA ALA A 122 2.23 -18.52 -5.07
C ALA A 122 3.34 -17.49 -4.75
N ALA A 123 4.19 -17.76 -3.75
CA ALA A 123 5.32 -16.90 -3.44
C ALA A 123 6.33 -16.84 -4.59
N ARG A 124 6.70 -17.98 -5.16
CA ARG A 124 7.60 -18.04 -6.31
C ARG A 124 7.01 -17.43 -7.57
N GLU A 125 5.72 -17.65 -7.82
CA GLU A 125 5.00 -17.01 -8.91
C GLU A 125 5.04 -15.47 -8.78
N ALA A 126 4.72 -14.93 -7.59
CA ALA A 126 4.73 -13.50 -7.33
C ALA A 126 6.12 -12.87 -7.53
N LEU A 127 7.20 -13.56 -7.11
CA LEU A 127 8.56 -13.11 -7.38
C LEU A 127 8.89 -13.12 -8.88
N GLY A 128 8.43 -14.12 -9.61
CA GLY A 128 8.56 -14.17 -11.06
C GLY A 128 7.90 -12.97 -11.75
N GLN A 129 6.73 -12.57 -11.28
CA GLN A 129 5.97 -11.43 -11.84
C GLN A 129 6.66 -10.07 -11.67
N VAL A 130 7.56 -9.93 -10.69
CA VAL A 130 8.39 -8.72 -10.48
C VAL A 130 9.84 -8.91 -10.93
N GLY A 131 10.13 -9.97 -11.69
CA GLY A 131 11.47 -10.25 -12.24
C GLY A 131 12.49 -10.72 -11.21
N LEU A 132 12.03 -11.37 -10.12
CA LEU A 132 12.89 -11.89 -9.05
C LEU A 132 12.87 -13.42 -8.92
N GLY A 133 12.38 -14.15 -9.93
CA GLY A 133 12.28 -15.63 -9.87
C GLY A 133 13.61 -16.31 -9.53
N ALA A 134 14.74 -15.84 -10.06
CA ALA A 134 16.08 -16.39 -9.80
C ALA A 134 16.59 -16.04 -8.37
N HIS A 135 15.97 -15.11 -7.67
CA HIS A 135 16.37 -14.66 -6.33
C HIS A 135 15.45 -15.16 -5.22
N ALA A 136 14.55 -16.10 -5.54
CA ALA A 136 13.54 -16.56 -4.59
C ALA A 136 14.14 -17.16 -3.30
N ASP A 137 15.27 -17.84 -3.42
CA ASP A 137 15.94 -18.55 -2.32
C ASP A 137 17.08 -17.72 -1.68
N HIS A 138 17.30 -16.46 -2.10
CA HIS A 138 18.25 -15.55 -1.45
C HIS A 138 17.66 -14.98 -0.18
N LEU A 139 18.49 -14.83 0.86
CA LEU A 139 18.11 -14.09 2.06
C LEU A 139 17.88 -12.61 1.72
N VAL A 140 16.97 -11.96 2.45
CA VAL A 140 16.67 -10.54 2.22
C VAL A 140 17.92 -9.67 2.35
N GLU A 141 18.82 -9.99 3.25
CA GLU A 141 20.10 -9.26 3.44
C GLU A 141 21.08 -9.40 2.25
N GLU A 142 20.91 -10.43 1.40
CA GLU A 142 21.71 -10.62 0.19
C GLU A 142 21.13 -9.85 -1.02
N LEU A 143 19.92 -9.31 -0.89
CA LEU A 143 19.23 -8.58 -1.94
C LEU A 143 19.64 -7.09 -1.95
N SER A 144 19.78 -6.52 -3.14
CA SER A 144 19.88 -5.05 -3.28
C SER A 144 18.60 -4.35 -2.82
N GLY A 145 18.67 -3.04 -2.49
CA GLY A 145 17.50 -2.24 -2.09
C GLY A 145 16.34 -2.36 -3.09
N GLY A 146 16.61 -2.24 -4.39
CA GLY A 146 15.59 -2.40 -5.41
C GLY A 146 15.02 -3.83 -5.52
N GLN A 147 15.80 -4.86 -5.18
CA GLN A 147 15.31 -6.23 -5.10
C GLN A 147 14.43 -6.42 -3.85
N GLN A 148 14.82 -5.86 -2.71
CA GLN A 148 14.02 -5.86 -1.49
C GLN A 148 12.69 -5.14 -1.72
N GLN A 149 12.71 -3.97 -2.36
CA GLN A 149 11.51 -3.22 -2.71
C GLN A 149 10.55 -4.04 -3.59
N ARG A 150 11.07 -4.69 -4.63
CA ARG A 150 10.26 -5.59 -5.47
C ARG A 150 9.74 -6.80 -4.71
N THR A 151 10.50 -7.35 -3.77
CA THR A 151 10.04 -8.45 -2.90
C THR A 151 8.88 -8.00 -2.02
N ALA A 152 8.93 -6.79 -1.44
CA ALA A 152 7.82 -6.24 -0.66
C ALA A 152 6.56 -6.01 -1.51
N VAL A 153 6.72 -5.53 -2.74
CA VAL A 153 5.62 -5.40 -3.71
C VAL A 153 5.05 -6.77 -4.06
N ALA A 154 5.89 -7.76 -4.38
CA ALA A 154 5.45 -9.13 -4.68
C ALA A 154 4.66 -9.73 -3.51
N ARG A 155 5.11 -9.51 -2.26
CA ARG A 155 4.38 -9.95 -1.06
C ARG A 155 2.98 -9.36 -0.99
N ALA A 156 2.85 -8.07 -1.24
CA ALA A 156 1.54 -7.40 -1.22
C ALA A 156 0.63 -7.91 -2.34
N LEU A 157 1.14 -8.07 -3.55
CA LEU A 157 0.38 -8.55 -4.71
C LEU A 157 -0.04 -10.02 -4.58
N ALA A 158 0.80 -10.88 -3.97
CA ALA A 158 0.50 -12.29 -3.74
C ALA A 158 -0.78 -12.50 -2.89
N LEU A 159 -1.08 -11.55 -2.01
CA LEU A 159 -2.30 -11.55 -1.19
C LEU A 159 -3.57 -11.26 -2.00
N ARG A 160 -3.46 -10.81 -3.26
CA ARG A 160 -4.57 -10.38 -4.13
C ARG A 160 -5.51 -9.41 -3.40
N PRO A 161 -4.99 -8.27 -2.95
CA PRO A 161 -5.77 -7.34 -2.14
C PRO A 161 -6.86 -6.65 -2.96
N ARG A 162 -7.96 -6.28 -2.27
CA ARG A 162 -8.95 -5.34 -2.79
C ARG A 162 -8.54 -3.88 -2.61
N LEU A 163 -7.69 -3.61 -1.62
CA LEU A 163 -7.08 -2.31 -1.39
C LEU A 163 -5.58 -2.48 -1.19
N LEU A 164 -4.80 -1.86 -2.05
CA LEU A 164 -3.36 -1.75 -1.89
C LEU A 164 -2.99 -0.33 -1.49
N ILE A 165 -2.28 -0.19 -0.37
CA ILE A 165 -1.70 1.08 0.08
C ILE A 165 -0.19 0.98 -0.05
N ALA A 166 0.43 1.87 -0.83
CA ALA A 166 1.85 1.81 -1.15
C ALA A 166 2.54 3.18 -0.96
N ASP A 167 3.63 3.18 -0.21
CA ASP A 167 4.45 4.37 0.03
C ASP A 167 5.76 4.27 -0.76
N GLU A 168 5.91 5.13 -1.77
CA GLU A 168 7.06 5.22 -2.67
C GLU A 168 7.53 3.86 -3.23
N PRO A 169 6.63 3.01 -3.76
CA PRO A 169 6.93 1.60 -4.05
C PRO A 169 7.90 1.38 -5.21
N THR A 170 8.39 2.45 -5.84
CA THR A 170 9.29 2.39 -6.99
C THR A 170 10.47 3.35 -6.89
N ALA A 171 10.71 3.96 -5.73
CA ALA A 171 11.73 5.01 -5.56
C ALA A 171 13.17 4.51 -5.82
N GLU A 172 13.47 3.25 -5.46
CA GLU A 172 14.82 2.68 -5.57
C GLU A 172 15.02 1.78 -6.82
N LEU A 173 14.08 1.84 -7.77
CA LEU A 173 14.10 0.95 -8.92
C LEU A 173 14.75 1.61 -10.15
N ASP A 174 15.53 0.82 -10.87
CA ASP A 174 15.96 1.16 -12.23
C ASP A 174 14.74 1.27 -13.17
N PRO A 175 14.85 1.97 -14.33
CA PRO A 175 13.72 2.23 -15.21
C PRO A 175 12.98 0.96 -15.67
N ALA A 176 13.68 -0.14 -15.95
CA ALA A 176 13.07 -1.37 -16.43
C ALA A 176 12.29 -2.07 -15.32
N SER A 177 12.90 -2.22 -14.13
CA SER A 177 12.25 -2.76 -12.93
C SER A 177 11.06 -1.92 -12.50
N ARG A 178 11.19 -0.58 -12.58
CA ARG A 178 10.11 0.37 -12.27
C ARG A 178 8.90 0.16 -13.18
N ALA A 179 9.10 0.05 -14.50
CA ALA A 179 8.01 -0.15 -15.43
C ALA A 179 7.22 -1.43 -15.17
N ILE A 180 7.92 -2.55 -14.89
CA ILE A 180 7.31 -3.82 -14.54
C ILE A 180 6.51 -3.67 -13.24
N THR A 181 7.12 -3.12 -12.20
CA THR A 181 6.51 -2.97 -10.87
C THR A 181 5.26 -2.09 -10.91
N LEU A 182 5.32 -0.95 -11.60
CA LEU A 182 4.15 -0.06 -11.76
C LEU A 182 3.01 -0.74 -12.51
N THR A 183 3.31 -1.52 -13.55
CA THR A 183 2.29 -2.28 -14.28
C THR A 183 1.55 -3.22 -13.32
N ARG A 184 2.28 -3.98 -12.50
CA ARG A 184 1.69 -4.89 -11.52
C ARG A 184 0.90 -4.20 -10.42
N LEU A 185 1.39 -3.06 -9.92
CA LEU A 185 0.66 -2.26 -8.93
C LEU A 185 -0.68 -1.75 -9.49
N PHE A 186 -0.67 -1.26 -10.72
CA PHE A 186 -1.87 -0.71 -11.37
C PHE A 186 -2.90 -1.79 -11.74
N GLU A 187 -2.47 -3.03 -11.95
CA GLU A 187 -3.37 -4.17 -12.16
C GLU A 187 -4.26 -4.44 -10.94
N VAL A 188 -3.85 -4.03 -9.72
CA VAL A 188 -4.70 -4.17 -8.52
C VAL A 188 -5.98 -3.37 -8.64
N ALA A 189 -5.90 -2.16 -9.23
CA ALA A 189 -7.06 -1.29 -9.43
C ALA A 189 -7.83 -1.64 -10.72
N THR A 190 -7.91 -2.94 -11.06
CA THR A 190 -8.78 -3.43 -12.11
C THR A 190 -10.00 -4.14 -11.49
N GLY A 191 -11.20 -3.91 -12.02
CA GLY A 191 -12.42 -4.44 -11.45
C GLY A 191 -12.74 -3.84 -10.07
N ASP A 192 -12.81 -4.65 -9.03
CA ASP A 192 -13.20 -4.23 -7.67
C ASP A 192 -12.02 -3.80 -6.79
N GLY A 193 -10.80 -3.88 -7.27
CA GLY A 193 -9.61 -3.46 -6.51
C GLY A 193 -9.41 -1.96 -6.52
N ALA A 194 -8.65 -1.43 -5.55
CA ALA A 194 -8.30 -0.03 -5.44
C ALA A 194 -6.83 0.13 -5.03
N LEU A 195 -6.20 1.23 -5.45
CA LEU A 195 -4.81 1.56 -5.15
C LEU A 195 -4.70 2.96 -4.56
N VAL A 196 -4.04 3.08 -3.41
CA VAL A 196 -3.56 4.35 -2.86
C VAL A 196 -2.04 4.34 -2.90
N LEU A 197 -1.46 5.29 -3.62
CA LEU A 197 -0.03 5.34 -3.90
C LEU A 197 0.53 6.71 -3.52
N ALA A 198 1.42 6.79 -2.51
CA ALA A 198 2.22 7.99 -2.30
C ALA A 198 3.41 7.98 -3.25
N THR A 199 3.63 9.12 -3.90
CA THR A 199 4.79 9.30 -4.78
C THR A 199 5.17 10.77 -4.92
N HIS A 200 6.46 11.03 -5.06
CA HIS A 200 7.00 12.33 -5.48
C HIS A 200 7.22 12.43 -6.99
N ASP A 201 6.97 11.33 -7.72
CA ASP A 201 7.17 11.26 -9.16
C ASP A 201 5.91 11.70 -9.91
N PRO A 202 5.98 12.83 -10.65
CA PRO A 202 4.83 13.36 -11.38
C PRO A 202 4.36 12.44 -12.51
N GLU A 203 5.24 11.64 -13.12
CA GLU A 203 4.86 10.71 -14.19
C GLU A 203 4.03 9.55 -13.63
N VAL A 204 4.36 9.07 -12.42
CA VAL A 204 3.59 8.04 -11.74
C VAL A 204 2.24 8.59 -11.28
N ALA A 205 2.24 9.79 -10.69
CA ALA A 205 1.02 10.46 -10.26
C ALA A 205 0.04 10.72 -11.43
N ALA A 206 0.57 11.15 -12.59
CA ALA A 206 -0.24 11.40 -13.79
C ALA A 206 -0.89 10.15 -14.40
N ARG A 207 -0.45 8.94 -14.01
CA ARG A 207 -1.06 7.65 -14.42
C ARG A 207 -2.17 7.20 -13.48
N CYS A 208 -2.38 7.89 -12.36
CA CYS A 208 -3.48 7.64 -11.43
C CYS A 208 -4.73 8.41 -11.88
N ASP A 209 -5.90 7.92 -11.44
CA ASP A 209 -7.18 8.49 -11.84
C ASP A 209 -7.47 9.81 -11.09
N ARG A 210 -6.91 9.95 -9.89
CA ARG A 210 -7.03 11.15 -9.04
C ARG A 210 -5.74 11.43 -8.26
N ILE A 211 -5.52 12.69 -7.95
CA ILE A 211 -4.36 13.15 -7.15
C ILE A 211 -4.88 13.88 -5.92
N LEU A 212 -4.40 13.48 -4.75
CA LEU A 212 -4.52 14.21 -3.49
C LEU A 212 -3.17 14.91 -3.22
N ASP A 213 -3.13 16.22 -3.41
CA ASP A 213 -1.95 17.02 -3.11
C ASP A 213 -1.96 17.46 -1.63
N LEU A 214 -1.03 16.88 -0.85
CA LEU A 214 -0.86 17.25 0.56
C LEU A 214 0.05 18.46 0.66
N ARG A 215 -0.54 19.58 1.03
CA ARG A 215 0.21 20.79 1.40
C ARG A 215 0.59 20.68 2.87
N PRO A 216 1.78 21.15 3.25
CA PRO A 216 2.14 21.28 4.67
C PRO A 216 1.01 22.03 5.40
N ALA A 217 0.69 21.58 6.62
CA ALA A 217 -0.19 22.36 7.49
C ALA A 217 0.40 23.77 7.57
N ALA A 218 -0.37 24.79 7.22
CA ALA A 218 0.09 26.16 7.36
C ALA A 218 0.47 26.34 8.83
N GLY A 219 1.76 26.60 9.09
CA GLY A 219 2.19 26.96 10.43
C GLY A 219 1.32 28.15 10.86
N ASP A 220 0.75 28.07 12.04
CA ASP A 220 0.19 29.24 12.70
C ASP A 220 1.36 30.21 12.92
N ASP A 221 1.58 31.10 11.94
CA ASP A 221 2.44 32.28 12.12
C ASP A 221 1.69 33.20 13.09
N GLY A 222 1.89 32.91 14.40
CA GLY A 222 1.44 33.68 15.52
C GLY A 222 2.54 34.62 16.02
#